data_a92c92e1b9ba5670d13dc944c201323a
#
_entry.id   a92c92e1b9ba5670d13dc944c201323a
#
_cell.length_a   1.000
_cell.length_b   1.000
_cell.length_c   1.000
_cell.angle_alpha   90.00
_cell.angle_beta   90.00
_cell.angle_gamma   90.00
#
_symmetry.space_group_name_H-M   'P 1'
#
loop_
_entity.id
_entity.type
_entity.pdbx_description
1 polymer ?
#
loop_
_entity_poly.entity_id
_entity_poly.type
_entity_poly.pdbx_seq_one_letter_code
_entity_poly.pdbx_strand_id
1 'polypeptide(L)'
;MKVSEITLDVLKEYCGVCGDEDNIVLESCLSSAKKQAESYTGLTAADLDEYEDITIAVLTIANDNYIFRFNQNGIGLNKSAEFILSVHSRNLI
;
A
#
# COMPACT_ATOMS: atom_id res chain seq x y z
N MET A 1 3.07 -12.92 4.59
CA MET A 1 4.10 -11.86 4.38
C MET A 1 3.77 -10.65 5.23
N LYS A 2 4.76 -10.09 5.88
CA LYS A 2 4.59 -8.87 6.68
C LYS A 2 4.75 -7.63 5.81
N VAL A 3 4.14 -6.52 6.24
CA VAL A 3 4.27 -5.25 5.52
C VAL A 3 5.74 -4.86 5.36
N SER A 4 6.55 -5.04 6.40
CA SER A 4 7.98 -4.73 6.35
C SER A 4 8.76 -5.59 5.38
N GLU A 5 8.21 -6.73 4.98
CA GLU A 5 8.85 -7.64 4.03
C GLU A 5 8.55 -7.31 2.57
N ILE A 6 7.67 -6.34 2.32
CA ILE A 6 7.37 -5.93 0.95
C ILE A 6 8.56 -5.17 0.39
N THR A 7 9.20 -5.78 -0.60
CA THR A 7 10.33 -5.17 -1.32
C THR A 7 9.85 -4.64 -2.66
N LEU A 8 10.72 -3.91 -3.35
CA LEU A 8 10.45 -3.46 -4.70
C LEU A 8 10.13 -4.64 -5.62
N ASP A 9 10.87 -5.74 -5.49
CA ASP A 9 10.66 -6.91 -6.33
C ASP A 9 9.27 -7.53 -6.11
N VAL A 10 8.83 -7.61 -4.86
CA VAL A 10 7.50 -8.12 -4.53
C VAL A 10 6.43 -7.22 -5.17
N LEU A 11 6.60 -5.91 -5.05
CA LEU A 11 5.64 -4.98 -5.65
C LEU A 11 5.62 -5.10 -7.17
N LYS A 12 6.78 -5.25 -7.80
CA LYS A 12 6.88 -5.42 -9.26
C LYS A 12 6.13 -6.66 -9.72
N GLU A 13 6.28 -7.76 -8.98
CA GLU A 13 5.53 -8.98 -9.28
C GLU A 13 4.02 -8.75 -9.16
N TYR A 14 3.61 -8.08 -8.11
CA TYR A 14 2.19 -7.79 -7.89
C TYR A 14 1.63 -6.92 -9.02
N CYS A 15 2.37 -5.92 -9.44
CA CYS A 15 1.94 -4.99 -10.49
C CYS A 15 2.12 -5.53 -11.91
N GLY A 16 2.86 -6.63 -12.08
CA GLY A 16 3.16 -7.16 -13.40
C GLY A 16 4.20 -6.36 -14.16
N VAL A 17 5.12 -5.69 -13.46
CA VAL A 17 6.15 -4.85 -14.07
C VAL A 17 7.43 -5.66 -14.19
N CYS A 18 8.03 -5.66 -15.40
CA CYS A 18 9.22 -6.46 -15.68
C CYS A 18 10.50 -5.66 -15.83
N GLY A 19 10.45 -4.36 -16.10
CA GLY A 19 11.63 -3.54 -16.32
C GLY A 19 12.04 -2.75 -15.09
N ASP A 20 13.16 -2.05 -15.20
CA ASP A 20 13.67 -1.22 -14.10
C ASP A 20 13.39 0.27 -14.30
N GLU A 21 12.67 0.62 -15.36
CA GLU A 21 12.44 2.01 -15.74
C GLU A 21 11.65 2.79 -14.69
N ASP A 22 10.75 2.12 -14.01
CA ASP A 22 9.85 2.76 -13.04
C ASP A 22 10.22 2.45 -11.59
N ASN A 23 11.44 1.97 -11.33
CA ASN A 23 11.82 1.57 -9.97
C ASN A 23 11.63 2.70 -8.94
N ILE A 24 12.05 3.92 -9.29
CA ILE A 24 11.93 5.05 -8.37
C ILE A 24 10.46 5.37 -8.10
N VAL A 25 9.64 5.35 -9.15
CA VAL A 25 8.20 5.61 -9.02
C VAL A 25 7.55 4.53 -8.16
N LEU A 26 7.89 3.26 -8.41
CA LEU A 26 7.34 2.14 -7.65
C LEU A 26 7.73 2.22 -6.17
N GLU A 27 8.98 2.57 -5.88
CA GLU A 27 9.42 2.74 -4.49
C GLU A 27 8.67 3.85 -3.79
N SER A 28 8.45 4.96 -4.49
CA SER A 28 7.66 6.07 -3.95
C SER A 28 6.22 5.66 -3.69
N CYS A 29 5.63 4.91 -4.60
CA CYS A 29 4.25 4.40 -4.44
C CYS A 29 4.16 3.46 -3.24
N LEU A 30 5.15 2.61 -3.05
CA LEU A 30 5.17 1.68 -1.92
C LEU A 30 5.33 2.42 -0.60
N SER A 31 6.25 3.37 -0.54
CA SER A 31 6.47 4.16 0.66
C SER A 31 5.21 4.94 1.03
N SER A 32 4.58 5.56 0.05
CA SER A 32 3.32 6.29 0.24
C SER A 32 2.20 5.37 0.73
N ALA A 33 2.11 4.16 0.15
CA ALA A 33 1.08 3.20 0.56
C ALA A 33 1.26 2.76 2.00
N LYS A 34 2.50 2.51 2.43
CA LYS A 34 2.78 2.15 3.83
C LYS A 34 2.37 3.27 4.78
N LYS A 35 2.67 4.51 4.42
CA LYS A 35 2.29 5.67 5.24
C LYS A 35 0.78 5.87 5.28
N GLN A 36 0.10 5.65 4.17
CA GLN A 36 -1.36 5.73 4.14
C GLN A 36 -1.98 4.68 5.06
N ALA A 37 -1.43 3.47 5.07
CA ALA A 37 -1.91 2.42 5.96
C ALA A 37 -1.71 2.80 7.43
N GLU A 38 -0.56 3.35 7.78
CA GLU A 38 -0.29 3.81 9.15
C GLU A 38 -1.25 4.92 9.55
N SER A 39 -1.44 5.91 8.68
CA SER A 39 -2.32 7.04 8.96
C SER A 39 -3.78 6.61 9.10
N TYR A 40 -4.23 5.75 8.23
CA TYR A 40 -5.63 5.31 8.22
C TYR A 40 -5.95 4.46 9.46
N THR A 41 -5.06 3.55 9.82
CA THR A 41 -5.31 2.64 10.94
C THR A 41 -4.93 3.22 12.30
N GLY A 42 -4.03 4.19 12.32
CA GLY A 42 -3.44 4.68 13.56
C GLY A 42 -2.44 3.71 14.17
N LEU A 43 -2.05 2.68 13.43
CA LEU A 43 -1.08 1.68 13.88
C LEU A 43 0.34 2.12 13.50
N THR A 44 1.32 1.65 14.29
CA THR A 44 2.72 1.86 13.94
C THR A 44 3.16 0.84 12.88
N ALA A 45 4.33 1.08 12.27
CA ALA A 45 4.86 0.14 11.29
C ALA A 45 5.02 -1.27 11.88
N ALA A 46 5.46 -1.38 13.13
CA ALA A 46 5.59 -2.67 13.80
C ALA A 46 4.24 -3.35 13.99
N ASP A 47 3.21 -2.57 14.32
CA ASP A 47 1.87 -3.10 14.51
C ASP A 47 1.26 -3.61 13.20
N LEU A 48 1.56 -2.95 12.09
CA LEU A 48 1.08 -3.39 10.77
C LEU A 48 1.59 -4.79 10.43
N ASP A 49 2.79 -5.14 10.89
CA ASP A 49 3.39 -6.43 10.61
C ASP A 49 2.65 -7.60 11.26
N GLU A 50 1.79 -7.33 12.24
CA GLU A 50 1.03 -8.38 12.92
C GLU A 50 -0.16 -8.87 12.10
N TYR A 51 -0.54 -8.16 11.04
CA TYR A 51 -1.74 -8.45 10.26
C TYR A 51 -1.39 -8.70 8.81
N GLU A 52 -1.49 -9.96 8.37
CA GLU A 52 -1.15 -10.33 7.00
C GLU A 52 -2.07 -9.71 5.94
N ASP A 53 -3.33 -9.49 6.28
CA ASP A 53 -4.26 -8.89 5.34
C ASP A 53 -3.93 -7.42 5.05
N ILE A 54 -3.27 -6.73 5.98
CA ILE A 54 -2.80 -5.37 5.73
C ILE A 54 -1.74 -5.35 4.63
N THR A 55 -0.95 -6.42 4.52
CA THR A 55 0.01 -6.55 3.42
C THR A 55 -0.68 -6.44 2.07
N ILE A 56 -1.81 -7.12 1.91
CA ILE A 56 -2.58 -7.07 0.67
C ILE A 56 -3.12 -5.66 0.43
N ALA A 57 -3.59 -5.01 1.49
CA ALA A 57 -4.08 -3.63 1.38
C ALA A 57 -2.97 -2.68 0.93
N VAL A 58 -1.78 -2.79 1.49
CA VAL A 58 -0.63 -1.97 1.11
C VAL A 58 -0.24 -2.20 -0.34
N LEU A 59 -0.18 -3.46 -0.77
CA LEU A 59 0.11 -3.79 -2.17
C LEU A 59 -0.93 -3.21 -3.11
N THR A 60 -2.20 -3.30 -2.74
CA THR A 60 -3.30 -2.76 -3.54
C THR A 60 -3.19 -1.24 -3.67
N ILE A 61 -2.92 -0.55 -2.57
CA ILE A 61 -2.77 0.91 -2.58
C ILE A 61 -1.57 1.30 -3.44
N ALA A 62 -0.44 0.62 -3.28
CA ALA A 62 0.77 0.90 -4.05
C ALA A 62 0.53 0.70 -5.55
N ASN A 63 -0.17 -0.38 -5.91
CA ASN A 63 -0.50 -0.66 -7.30
C ASN A 63 -1.43 0.41 -7.87
N ASP A 64 -2.45 0.82 -7.12
CA ASP A 64 -3.36 1.88 -7.55
C ASP A 64 -2.61 3.19 -7.73
N ASN A 65 -1.72 3.54 -6.80
CA ASN A 65 -0.90 4.75 -6.91
C ASN A 65 -0.04 4.70 -8.17
N TYR A 66 0.49 3.54 -8.51
CA TYR A 66 1.31 3.37 -9.70
C TYR A 66 0.49 3.52 -10.99
N ILE A 67 -0.65 2.85 -11.05
CA ILE A 67 -1.51 2.87 -12.24
C ILE A 67 -2.08 4.26 -12.49
N PHE A 68 -2.50 4.94 -11.44
CA PHE A 68 -3.17 6.23 -11.56
C PHE A 68 -2.26 7.42 -11.28
N ARG A 69 -0.95 7.22 -11.32
CA ARG A 69 0.02 8.28 -10.99
C ARG A 69 -0.10 9.53 -11.84
N PHE A 70 -0.64 9.41 -13.04
CA PHE A 70 -0.87 10.54 -13.93
C PHE A 70 -2.29 11.09 -13.87
N ASN A 71 -3.13 10.50 -13.08
CA ASN A 71 -4.52 10.93 -12.95
C ASN A 71 -4.59 11.97 -11.83
N GLN A 72 -4.95 13.19 -12.18
CA GLN A 72 -4.98 14.29 -11.24
C GLN A 72 -6.32 14.47 -10.53
N ASN A 73 -7.26 13.59 -10.76
CA ASN A 73 -8.61 13.74 -10.19
C ASN A 73 -8.74 13.22 -8.77
N GLY A 74 -7.65 13.00 -8.08
CA GLY A 74 -7.67 12.64 -6.69
C GLY A 74 -8.37 11.32 -6.45
N ILE A 75 -7.70 10.23 -6.70
CA ILE A 75 -8.27 8.92 -6.50
C ILE A 75 -8.23 8.62 -5.01
N GLY A 76 -9.37 8.30 -4.45
CA GLY A 76 -9.46 7.85 -3.06
C GLY A 76 -8.89 6.45 -2.91
N LEU A 77 -8.86 5.97 -1.67
CA LEU A 77 -8.41 4.61 -1.41
C LEU A 77 -9.28 3.62 -2.16
N ASN A 78 -8.65 2.57 -2.67
CA ASN A 78 -9.36 1.43 -3.21
C ASN A 78 -10.29 0.89 -2.10
N LYS A 79 -11.53 0.58 -2.46
CA LYS A 79 -12.52 0.16 -1.47
C LYS A 79 -12.14 -1.14 -0.76
N SER A 80 -11.50 -2.05 -1.46
CA SER A 80 -11.04 -3.30 -0.85
C SER A 80 -9.97 -3.03 0.19
N ALA A 81 -8.99 -2.18 -0.16
CA ALA A 81 -7.95 -1.79 0.78
C ALA A 81 -8.53 -1.02 1.96
N GLU A 82 -9.44 -0.11 1.69
CA GLU A 82 -10.11 0.66 2.75
C GLU A 82 -10.85 -0.25 3.72
N PHE A 83 -11.54 -1.24 3.21
CA PHE A 83 -12.26 -2.19 4.05
C PHE A 83 -11.29 -2.95 4.96
N ILE A 84 -10.19 -3.46 4.41
CA ILE A 84 -9.20 -4.19 5.19
C ILE A 84 -8.61 -3.29 6.28
N LEU A 85 -8.24 -2.08 5.92
CA LEU A 85 -7.65 -1.14 6.87
C LEU A 85 -8.65 -0.75 7.97
N SER A 86 -9.93 -0.61 7.61
CA SER A 86 -10.95 -0.22 8.59
C SER A 86 -11.15 -1.28 9.66
N VAL A 87 -10.98 -2.56 9.32
CA VAL A 87 -11.09 -3.65 10.28
C VAL A 87 -10.03 -3.54 11.38
N HIS A 88 -8.85 -3.03 11.02
CA HIS A 88 -7.72 -2.91 11.94
C HIS A 88 -7.52 -1.50 12.48
N SER A 89 -8.42 -0.57 12.16
CA SER A 89 -8.24 0.83 12.53
C SER A 89 -8.40 1.06 14.02
N ARG A 90 -7.48 1.84 14.60
CA ARG A 90 -7.57 2.35 15.95
C ARG A 90 -8.18 3.75 16.01
N ASN A 91 -8.46 4.33 14.84
CA ASN A 91 -9.01 5.68 14.74
C ASN A 91 -10.54 5.68 14.65
N LEU A 92 -11.15 4.59 15.01
CA LEU A 92 -12.62 4.50 15.08
C LEU A 92 -13.13 5.33 16.23
N ILE A 93 -14.07 6.15 15.93
CA ILE A 93 -14.71 7.00 16.94
C ILE A 93 -16.18 6.63 17.04
#